data_0f91012cca830fb03ce40b488abc0dc3
#
_entry.id   0f91012cca830fb03ce40b488abc0dc3
#
_cell.length_a   1.000
_cell.length_b   1.000
_cell.length_c   1.000
_cell.angle_alpha   90.00
_cell.angle_beta   90.00
_cell.angle_gamma   90.00
#
_symmetry.space_group_name_H-M   'P 1'
#
loop_
_entity.id
_entity.type
_entity.pdbx_description
1 polymer ?
#
loop_
_entity_poly.entity_id
_entity_poly.type
_entity_poly.pdbx_seq_one_letter_code
_entity_poly.pdbx_strand_id
1 'polypeptide(L)'
;MESTNKPLRVAIAGLGAIGKSLATRLTEGVVPGVVLTAVSAKNQDKAKEFVSTLAYPVKVLSISELEPEADVVVECAPAELLSDIIAPFLRAKKKAIVLSVGAILFKPELIELAKTTGGTIMVPTGALIGLDAMVAAAEGE
;
A
#
# COMPACT_ATOMS: atom_id res chain seq x y z
N MET A 1 23.73 11.49 10.25
CA MET A 1 23.29 11.56 9.97
C MET A 1 22.53 11.72 9.58
N GLU A 2 22.15 11.56 9.04
CA GLU A 2 21.46 11.72 8.62
C GLU A 2 20.66 11.45 8.27
N SER A 3 20.95 11.57 8.72
CA SER A 3 19.88 10.97 8.53
C SER A 3 19.13 11.07 7.40
N THR A 4 18.59 10.29 7.03
CA THR A 4 17.84 10.44 5.89
C THR A 4 16.43 10.65 6.25
N ASN A 5 15.93 11.81 5.99
CA ASN A 5 14.55 12.11 6.27
C ASN A 5 13.68 11.89 5.04
N LYS A 6 14.03 10.89 4.25
CA LYS A 6 13.21 10.55 3.10
C LYS A 6 11.87 9.98 3.57
N PRO A 7 10.75 10.50 3.08
CA PRO A 7 9.46 9.94 3.44
C PRO A 7 9.30 8.52 2.90
N LEU A 8 8.56 7.71 3.63
CA LEU A 8 8.19 6.38 3.17
C LEU A 8 7.13 6.54 2.08
N ARG A 9 7.40 6.02 0.91
CA ARG A 9 6.48 6.13 -0.23
C ARG A 9 5.47 4.98 -0.18
N VAL A 10 4.20 5.32 -0.29
CA VAL A 10 3.11 4.36 -0.18
C VAL A 10 2.27 4.36 -1.44
N ALA A 11 1.89 3.19 -1.90
CA ALA A 11 0.91 3.02 -2.97
C ALA A 11 -0.32 2.30 -2.41
N ILE A 12 -1.49 2.66 -2.90
CA ILE A 12 -2.74 1.99 -2.52
C ILE A 12 -3.30 1.29 -3.75
N ALA A 13 -3.52 0.00 -3.64
CA ALA A 13 -4.15 -0.79 -4.69
C ALA A 13 -5.60 -1.03 -4.31
N GLY A 14 -6.50 -0.35 -5.00
CA GLY A 14 -7.93 -0.43 -4.76
C GLY A 14 -8.48 0.82 -4.09
N LEU A 15 -9.45 1.46 -4.74
CA LEU A 15 -10.06 2.70 -4.25
C LEU A 15 -11.55 2.50 -3.94
N GLY A 16 -11.86 1.46 -3.16
CA GLY A 16 -13.17 1.35 -2.56
C GLY A 16 -13.25 2.29 -1.34
N ALA A 17 -14.22 2.06 -0.46
CA ALA A 17 -14.43 2.94 0.68
C ALA A 17 -13.18 3.04 1.57
N ILE A 18 -12.55 1.90 1.85
CA ILE A 18 -11.37 1.87 2.72
C ILE A 18 -10.18 2.56 2.04
N GLY A 19 -9.94 2.23 0.76
CA GLY A 19 -8.82 2.81 0.03
C GLY A 19 -8.94 4.32 -0.11
N LYS A 20 -10.15 4.83 -0.38
CA LYS A 20 -10.38 6.26 -0.48
C LYS A 20 -10.16 6.96 0.85
N SER A 21 -10.67 6.37 1.94
CA SER A 21 -10.49 6.94 3.27
C SER A 21 -9.01 7.00 3.63
N LEU A 22 -8.28 5.93 3.35
CA LEU A 22 -6.86 5.87 3.64
C LEU A 22 -6.08 6.90 2.82
N ALA A 23 -6.39 7.00 1.53
CA ALA A 23 -5.74 7.97 0.64
C ALA A 23 -5.93 9.40 1.13
N THR A 24 -7.16 9.73 1.53
CA THR A 24 -7.48 11.07 2.04
C THR A 24 -6.67 11.36 3.29
N ARG A 25 -6.65 10.43 4.24
CA ARG A 25 -5.93 10.64 5.50
C ARG A 25 -4.42 10.74 5.29
N LEU A 26 -3.86 9.91 4.43
CA LEU A 26 -2.41 9.95 4.18
C LEU A 26 -2.00 11.29 3.56
N THR A 27 -2.79 11.80 2.60
CA THR A 27 -2.44 13.06 1.96
C THR A 27 -2.69 14.26 2.87
N GLU A 28 -3.50 14.10 3.92
CA GLU A 28 -3.71 15.13 4.94
C GLU A 28 -2.62 15.14 6.01
N GLY A 29 -1.67 14.21 5.93
CA GLY A 29 -0.56 14.19 6.85
C GLY A 29 -0.83 13.54 8.20
N VAL A 30 -1.84 12.67 8.28
CA VAL A 30 -2.19 11.98 9.53
C VAL A 30 -1.05 11.12 10.04
N VAL A 31 -0.24 10.56 9.13
CA VAL A 31 0.93 9.75 9.51
C VAL A 31 2.19 10.50 9.09
N PRO A 32 2.95 11.07 10.03
CA PRO A 32 4.19 11.78 9.69
C PRO A 32 5.21 10.85 9.04
N GLY A 33 5.95 11.38 8.07
CA GLY A 33 7.00 10.62 7.41
C GLY A 33 6.51 9.69 6.32
N VAL A 34 5.24 9.76 5.95
CA VAL A 34 4.65 8.92 4.92
C VAL A 34 4.09 9.80 3.81
N VAL A 35 4.34 9.43 2.56
CA VAL A 35 3.77 10.13 1.40
C VAL A 35 3.07 9.12 0.50
N LEU A 36 1.85 9.46 0.07
CA LEU A 36 1.12 8.64 -0.89
C LEU A 36 1.60 9.02 -2.28
N THR A 37 2.16 8.08 -3.02
CA THR A 37 2.73 8.37 -4.34
C THR A 37 1.85 7.92 -5.48
N ALA A 38 1.11 6.83 -5.31
CA ALA A 38 0.33 6.27 -6.41
C ALA A 38 -0.85 5.47 -5.89
N VAL A 39 -1.87 5.38 -6.71
CA VAL A 39 -3.03 4.52 -6.45
C VAL A 39 -3.35 3.74 -7.71
N SER A 40 -4.00 2.61 -7.55
CA SER A 40 -4.51 1.82 -8.66
C SER A 40 -5.97 1.48 -8.40
N ALA A 41 -6.78 1.50 -9.45
CA ALA A 41 -8.18 1.17 -9.36
C ALA A 41 -8.66 0.60 -10.68
N LYS A 42 -9.73 -0.19 -10.63
CA LYS A 42 -10.29 -0.78 -11.82
C LYS A 42 -10.77 0.27 -12.82
N ASN A 43 -11.45 1.30 -12.31
CA ASN A 43 -11.90 2.40 -13.15
C ASN A 43 -10.95 3.58 -12.99
N GLN A 44 -10.06 3.74 -13.97
CA GLN A 44 -9.02 4.77 -13.88
C GLN A 44 -9.57 6.19 -13.99
N ASP A 45 -10.64 6.39 -14.75
CA ASP A 45 -11.24 7.72 -14.87
C ASP A 45 -11.81 8.19 -13.54
N LYS A 46 -12.53 7.29 -12.85
CA LYS A 46 -13.04 7.61 -11.51
C LYS A 46 -11.91 7.81 -10.51
N ALA A 47 -10.84 7.04 -10.64
CA ALA A 47 -9.68 7.19 -9.79
C ALA A 47 -9.03 8.57 -9.98
N LYS A 48 -8.87 9.00 -11.22
CA LYS A 48 -8.30 10.32 -11.50
C LYS A 48 -9.18 11.43 -10.94
N GLU A 49 -10.48 11.28 -11.06
CA GLU A 49 -11.42 12.24 -10.49
C GLU A 49 -11.27 12.32 -8.97
N PHE A 50 -11.17 11.15 -8.32
CA PHE A 50 -10.99 11.11 -6.87
C PHE A 50 -9.67 11.75 -6.44
N VAL A 51 -8.54 11.39 -7.10
CA VAL A 51 -7.24 11.93 -6.67
C VAL A 51 -7.15 13.41 -6.87
N SER A 52 -7.96 13.99 -7.76
CA SER A 52 -7.98 15.44 -7.94
C SER A 52 -8.49 16.16 -6.68
N THR A 53 -9.16 15.45 -5.78
CA THR A 53 -9.65 16.03 -4.52
C THR A 53 -8.65 15.92 -3.37
N LEU A 54 -7.54 15.22 -3.59
CA LEU A 54 -6.56 15.00 -2.52
C LEU A 54 -5.70 16.24 -2.28
N ALA A 55 -5.03 16.26 -1.14
CA ALA A 55 -4.26 17.43 -0.71
C ALA A 55 -3.06 17.74 -1.61
N TYR A 56 -2.55 16.73 -2.33
CA TYR A 56 -1.45 16.93 -3.27
C TYR A 56 -1.58 15.91 -4.42
N PRO A 57 -0.84 16.08 -5.53
CA PRO A 57 -0.95 15.18 -6.68
C PRO A 57 -0.51 13.76 -6.37
N VAL A 58 -1.30 12.79 -6.83
CA VAL A 58 -1.03 11.37 -6.68
C VAL A 58 -1.22 10.71 -8.04
N LYS A 59 -0.31 9.82 -8.42
CA LYS A 59 -0.39 9.15 -9.72
C LYS A 59 -1.47 8.07 -9.70
N VAL A 60 -2.17 7.91 -10.82
CA VAL A 60 -3.08 6.79 -11.03
C VAL A 60 -2.41 5.84 -12.00
N LEU A 61 -2.13 4.62 -11.55
CA LEU A 61 -1.34 3.66 -12.30
C LEU A 61 -2.05 2.31 -12.33
N SER A 62 -1.61 1.42 -13.20
CA SER A 62 -2.05 0.03 -13.15
C SER A 62 -1.31 -0.69 -12.03
N ILE A 63 -1.85 -1.83 -11.59
CA ILE A 63 -1.24 -2.62 -10.53
C ILE A 63 0.23 -2.94 -10.85
N SER A 64 0.52 -3.29 -12.10
CA SER A 64 1.87 -3.67 -12.50
C SER A 64 2.86 -2.51 -12.47
N GLU A 65 2.37 -1.28 -12.40
CA GLU A 65 3.23 -0.10 -12.40
C GLU A 65 3.50 0.47 -11.00
N LEU A 66 2.88 -0.11 -9.97
CA LEU A 66 2.97 0.45 -8.62
C LEU A 66 4.33 0.27 -7.97
N GLU A 67 4.98 -0.87 -8.16
CA GLU A 67 6.15 -1.24 -7.38
C GLU A 67 7.31 -0.23 -7.49
N PRO A 68 7.68 0.26 -8.68
CA PRO A 68 8.78 1.23 -8.74
C PRO A 68 8.47 2.56 -8.08
N GLU A 69 7.19 2.86 -7.85
CA GLU A 69 6.76 4.16 -7.36
C GLU A 69 6.63 4.21 -5.84
N ALA A 70 6.82 3.08 -5.14
CA ALA A 70 6.54 3.06 -3.72
C ALA A 70 7.44 2.08 -2.98
N ASP A 71 7.53 2.26 -1.66
CA ASP A 71 8.27 1.36 -0.76
C ASP A 71 7.31 0.40 -0.07
N VAL A 72 6.04 0.75 0.00
CA VAL A 72 5.00 -0.04 0.65
C VAL A 72 3.75 -0.01 -0.22
N VAL A 73 3.09 -1.14 -0.36
CA VAL A 73 1.77 -1.20 -0.99
C VAL A 73 0.74 -1.59 0.05
N VAL A 74 -0.43 -0.93 0.01
CA VAL A 74 -1.58 -1.32 0.82
C VAL A 74 -2.59 -1.97 -0.11
N GLU A 75 -2.93 -3.21 0.17
CA GLU A 75 -3.86 -3.95 -0.66
C GLU A 75 -5.28 -3.73 -0.13
N CYS A 76 -6.09 -3.02 -0.90
CA CYS A 76 -7.50 -2.71 -0.61
C CYS A 76 -8.40 -3.14 -1.76
N ALA A 77 -7.98 -4.17 -2.51
CA ALA A 77 -8.66 -4.60 -3.73
C ALA A 77 -9.33 -5.96 -3.51
N PRO A 78 -10.11 -6.45 -4.49
CA PRO A 78 -10.66 -7.80 -4.39
C PRO A 78 -9.57 -8.85 -4.18
N ALA A 79 -9.90 -9.86 -3.40
CA ALA A 79 -8.95 -10.89 -2.96
C ALA A 79 -8.23 -11.59 -4.11
N GLU A 80 -8.88 -11.74 -5.27
CA GLU A 80 -8.28 -12.41 -6.41
C GLU A 80 -7.10 -11.65 -7.00
N LEU A 81 -6.96 -10.36 -6.67
CA LEU A 81 -5.85 -9.55 -7.17
C LEU A 81 -4.66 -9.54 -6.20
N LEU A 82 -4.76 -10.21 -5.07
CA LEU A 82 -3.74 -10.13 -4.02
C LEU A 82 -2.33 -10.45 -4.53
N SER A 83 -2.17 -11.56 -5.25
CA SER A 83 -0.85 -11.96 -5.74
C SER A 83 -0.26 -10.92 -6.69
N ASP A 84 -1.08 -10.42 -7.62
CA ASP A 84 -0.61 -9.42 -8.59
C ASP A 84 -0.18 -8.14 -7.91
N ILE A 85 -0.81 -7.81 -6.79
CA ILE A 85 -0.51 -6.58 -6.05
C ILE A 85 0.76 -6.72 -5.23
N ILE A 86 0.86 -7.78 -4.40
CA ILE A 86 1.94 -7.82 -3.41
C ILE A 86 3.19 -8.55 -3.87
N ALA A 87 3.09 -9.51 -4.79
CA ALA A 87 4.27 -10.27 -5.20
C ALA A 87 5.41 -9.39 -5.72
N PRO A 88 5.15 -8.38 -6.58
CA PRO A 88 6.25 -7.52 -7.03
C PRO A 88 6.95 -6.80 -5.89
N PHE A 89 6.19 -6.35 -4.88
CA PHE A 89 6.78 -5.67 -3.72
C PHE A 89 7.62 -6.63 -2.89
N LEU A 90 7.16 -7.86 -2.71
CA LEU A 90 7.92 -8.85 -1.96
C LEU A 90 9.21 -9.21 -2.68
N ARG A 91 9.18 -9.36 -3.99
CA ARG A 91 10.39 -9.65 -4.78
C ARG A 91 11.40 -8.52 -4.69
N ALA A 92 10.93 -7.30 -4.53
CA ALA A 92 11.80 -6.13 -4.40
C ALA A 92 12.24 -5.89 -2.95
N LYS A 93 11.95 -6.81 -2.03
CA LYS A 93 12.27 -6.73 -0.60
C LYS A 93 11.57 -5.55 0.06
N LYS A 94 10.39 -5.21 -0.44
CA LYS A 94 9.58 -4.12 0.09
C LYS A 94 8.47 -4.66 0.98
N LYS A 95 7.60 -3.76 1.46
CA LYS A 95 6.55 -4.11 2.40
C LYS A 95 5.19 -4.14 1.73
N ALA A 96 4.36 -5.07 2.15
CA ALA A 96 2.98 -5.18 1.68
C ALA A 96 2.06 -5.25 2.89
N ILE A 97 1.12 -4.32 2.97
CA ILE A 97 0.09 -4.31 4.02
C ILE A 97 -1.15 -4.93 3.40
N VAL A 98 -1.60 -6.06 3.95
CA VAL A 98 -2.69 -6.84 3.38
C VAL A 98 -3.94 -6.66 4.23
N LEU A 99 -5.00 -6.14 3.64
CA LEU A 99 -6.29 -6.01 4.32
C LEU A 99 -7.17 -7.23 4.06
N SER A 100 -6.94 -7.96 2.98
CA SER A 100 -7.67 -9.20 2.67
C SER A 100 -7.06 -10.39 3.42
N VAL A 101 -7.21 -10.39 4.75
CA VAL A 101 -6.58 -11.38 5.62
C VAL A 101 -6.98 -12.80 5.23
N GLY A 102 -8.25 -13.02 4.93
CA GLY A 102 -8.71 -14.35 4.52
C GLY A 102 -8.01 -14.85 3.27
N ALA A 103 -7.73 -13.94 2.34
CA ALA A 103 -7.09 -14.31 1.09
C ALA A 103 -5.65 -14.76 1.30
N ILE A 104 -4.90 -14.08 2.19
CA ILE A 104 -3.50 -14.44 2.41
C ILE A 104 -3.38 -15.83 3.03
N LEU A 105 -4.36 -16.26 3.81
CA LEU A 105 -4.34 -17.57 4.43
C LEU A 105 -4.47 -18.71 3.41
N PHE A 106 -5.05 -18.41 2.24
CA PHE A 106 -5.17 -19.39 1.17
C PHE A 106 -4.05 -19.27 0.13
N LYS A 107 -3.04 -18.45 0.40
CA LYS A 107 -1.92 -18.27 -0.51
C LYS A 107 -0.59 -18.39 0.23
N PRO A 108 -0.30 -19.62 0.74
CA PRO A 108 0.96 -19.82 1.47
C PRO A 108 2.20 -19.53 0.63
N GLU A 109 2.07 -19.59 -0.71
CA GLU A 109 3.18 -19.27 -1.59
C GLU A 109 3.64 -17.81 -1.45
N LEU A 110 2.72 -16.89 -1.08
CA LEU A 110 3.10 -15.49 -0.87
C LEU A 110 3.89 -15.32 0.43
N ILE A 111 3.50 -16.07 1.46
CA ILE A 111 4.24 -16.06 2.72
C ILE A 111 5.64 -16.62 2.50
N GLU A 112 5.74 -17.69 1.72
CA GLU A 112 7.03 -18.28 1.40
C GLU A 112 7.89 -17.34 0.57
N LEU A 113 7.25 -16.62 -0.38
CA LEU A 113 7.95 -15.62 -1.19
C LEU A 113 8.55 -14.53 -0.30
N ALA A 114 7.79 -14.05 0.69
CA ALA A 114 8.30 -13.03 1.61
C ALA A 114 9.53 -13.55 2.37
N LYS A 115 9.47 -14.80 2.83
CA LYS A 115 10.60 -15.39 3.57
C LYS A 115 11.85 -15.53 2.71
N THR A 116 11.68 -15.95 1.46
CA THR A 116 12.84 -16.21 0.59
C THR A 116 13.43 -14.93 0.01
N THR A 117 12.64 -13.88 -0.17
CA THR A 117 13.13 -12.63 -0.77
C THR A 117 13.53 -11.59 0.27
N GLY A 118 13.06 -11.70 1.49
CA GLY A 118 13.26 -10.67 2.49
C GLY A 118 12.20 -9.58 2.47
N GLY A 119 11.14 -9.76 1.68
CA GLY A 119 9.98 -8.87 1.72
C GLY A 119 9.18 -9.08 2.99
N THR A 120 8.33 -8.12 3.31
CA THR A 120 7.55 -8.15 4.56
C THR A 120 6.07 -8.06 4.26
N ILE A 121 5.29 -8.95 4.87
CA ILE A 121 3.83 -8.89 4.84
C ILE A 121 3.35 -8.44 6.22
N MET A 122 2.54 -7.38 6.23
CA MET A 122 1.97 -6.84 7.45
C MET A 122 0.45 -6.93 7.36
N VAL A 123 -0.18 -7.40 8.44
CA VAL A 123 -1.63 -7.51 8.51
C VAL A 123 -2.09 -6.60 9.65
N PRO A 124 -2.84 -5.54 9.35
CA PRO A 124 -3.29 -4.65 10.41
C PRO A 124 -4.40 -5.30 11.22
N THR A 125 -4.43 -4.96 12.51
CA THR A 125 -5.47 -5.44 13.42
C THR A 125 -6.01 -4.25 14.18
N GLY A 126 -7.24 -4.01 14.20
CA GLY A 126 -7.77 -2.93 14.99
C GLY A 126 -8.63 -1.97 14.20
N ALA A 127 -9.14 -0.96 14.88
CA ALA A 127 -10.15 -0.07 14.34
C ALA A 127 -9.63 0.89 13.27
N LEU A 128 -8.33 1.22 13.33
CA LEU A 128 -7.71 2.12 12.36
C LEU A 128 -7.04 1.32 11.27
N ILE A 129 -7.84 0.59 10.52
CA ILE A 129 -7.33 -0.34 9.52
C ILE A 129 -6.33 0.33 8.58
N GLY A 130 -5.12 -0.20 8.55
CA GLY A 130 -4.04 0.29 7.71
C GLY A 130 -3.22 1.39 8.33
N LEU A 131 -3.78 2.22 9.22
CA LEU A 131 -3.03 3.33 9.79
C LEU A 131 -2.01 2.87 10.83
N ASP A 132 -2.39 1.93 11.70
CA ASP A 132 -1.47 1.39 12.70
C ASP A 132 -0.29 0.67 12.04
N ALA A 133 -0.56 -0.12 11.01
CA ALA A 133 0.50 -0.79 10.26
C ALA A 133 1.37 0.23 9.52
N MET A 134 0.77 1.32 9.05
CA MET A 134 1.50 2.39 8.37
C MET A 134 2.44 3.10 9.32
N VAL A 135 2.00 3.34 10.56
CA VAL A 135 2.86 3.95 11.58
C VAL A 135 4.05 3.04 11.85
N ALA A 136 3.81 1.74 12.01
CA ALA A 136 4.90 0.78 12.23
C ALA A 136 5.88 0.77 11.07
N ALA A 137 5.39 0.82 9.82
CA ALA A 137 6.24 0.83 8.64
C ALA A 137 7.08 2.10 8.59
N ALA A 138 6.48 3.25 8.95
CA ALA A 138 7.20 4.53 8.94
C ALA A 138 8.29 4.58 10.02
N GLU A 139 8.11 3.81 11.10
CA GLU A 139 9.10 3.75 12.18
C GLU A 139 10.24 2.77 11.88
N GLY A 140 10.28 2.21 10.70
CA GLY A 140 11.38 1.35 10.28
C GLY A 140 11.24 -0.10 10.66
N GLU A 141 10.06 -0.49 11.07
CA GLU A 141 9.80 -1.89 11.38
C GLU A 141 9.45 -2.71 10.12
#